data_c46b07fd8736829d6f823afc523b7133
#
_entry.id   c46b07fd8736829d6f823afc523b7133
#
_cell.length_a   1.000
_cell.length_b   1.000
_cell.length_c   1.000
_cell.angle_alpha   90.00
_cell.angle_beta   90.00
_cell.angle_gamma   90.00
#
_symmetry.space_group_name_H-M   'P 1'
#
loop_
_entity.id
_entity.type
_entity.pdbx_description
1 polymer ?
#
loop_
_entity_poly.entity_id
_entity_poly.type
_entity_poly.pdbx_seq_one_letter_code
_entity_poly.pdbx_strand_id
1 'polypeptide(L)'
;MVGFAEVIRALGGDSDSESPLHGVSSSTSPKPQTVSFLRKWTTDSARLLEENPQTLFIVPPEGADATRENAVAVANPRLAYALVVRDFLQGDLPATLSPMAFISESAELADTVSVGHFAVIEDGVVVGPGSVIDHHVVLRTGVRVGSNTRIGSHTSVGGRGFGFEMDDDGRPIRIGHMGGVLIGDHVEIGSHCAIAQGTIEPTRISDHVKIDDCVFIAHNVFVGENSFIIAGAEISGSATIGRDVWISPEAAVINKASIGDGALVGIGAVVIKDVEDHTIVAGVPAKPIGHRPPR
;
A
#
# COMPACT_ATOMS: atom_id res chain seq x y z
N MET A 1 -14.62 -15.80 -18.88
CA MET A 1 -14.80 -16.58 -17.63
C MET A 1 -13.51 -17.36 -17.45
N VAL A 2 -12.80 -17.15 -16.37
CA VAL A 2 -11.50 -17.80 -16.09
C VAL A 2 -11.75 -19.20 -15.54
N GLY A 3 -10.96 -20.18 -15.97
CA GLY A 3 -11.05 -21.57 -15.50
C GLY A 3 -9.85 -22.00 -14.66
N PHE A 4 -9.99 -23.09 -13.92
CA PHE A 4 -8.89 -23.64 -13.11
C PHE A 4 -7.65 -23.95 -13.95
N ALA A 5 -7.81 -24.55 -15.13
CA ALA A 5 -6.70 -24.88 -16.01
C ALA A 5 -5.88 -23.64 -16.42
N GLU A 6 -6.54 -22.51 -16.65
CA GLU A 6 -5.86 -21.27 -17.02
C GLU A 6 -4.99 -20.76 -15.87
N VAL A 7 -5.53 -20.75 -14.65
CA VAL A 7 -4.79 -20.33 -13.45
C VAL A 7 -3.64 -21.29 -13.13
N ILE A 8 -3.89 -22.62 -13.21
CA ILE A 8 -2.86 -23.63 -12.92
C ILE A 8 -1.70 -23.50 -13.92
N ARG A 9 -1.98 -23.31 -15.21
CA ARG A 9 -0.94 -23.09 -16.24
C ARG A 9 -0.16 -21.80 -16.01
N ALA A 10 -0.83 -20.72 -15.61
CA ALA A 10 -0.16 -19.46 -15.27
C ALA A 10 0.80 -19.61 -14.06
N LEU A 11 0.52 -20.56 -13.17
CA LEU A 11 1.37 -20.89 -12.02
C LEU A 11 2.41 -21.99 -12.32
N GLY A 12 2.55 -22.41 -13.59
CA GLY A 12 3.54 -23.41 -14.03
C GLY A 12 3.13 -24.87 -13.86
N GLY A 13 1.87 -25.13 -13.53
CA GLY A 13 1.29 -26.46 -13.48
C GLY A 13 0.62 -26.87 -14.79
N ASP A 14 0.11 -28.09 -14.85
CA ASP A 14 -0.64 -28.63 -15.98
C ASP A 14 -2.01 -29.12 -15.50
N SER A 15 -3.07 -28.78 -16.24
CA SER A 15 -4.43 -29.20 -15.95
C SER A 15 -5.34 -28.98 -17.15
N ASP A 16 -6.27 -29.91 -17.33
CA ASP A 16 -7.36 -29.84 -18.31
C ASP A 16 -8.72 -29.54 -17.62
N SER A 17 -8.71 -29.09 -16.37
CA SER A 17 -9.93 -28.81 -15.62
C SER A 17 -10.77 -27.71 -16.27
N GLU A 18 -12.01 -28.01 -16.62
CA GLU A 18 -12.97 -27.02 -17.13
C GLU A 18 -13.71 -26.25 -16.02
N SER A 19 -13.39 -26.52 -14.74
CA SER A 19 -14.05 -25.86 -13.61
C SER A 19 -13.84 -24.34 -13.66
N PRO A 20 -14.93 -23.55 -13.62
CA PRO A 20 -14.81 -22.08 -13.62
C PRO A 20 -14.31 -21.56 -12.28
N LEU A 21 -13.67 -20.38 -12.30
CA LEU A 21 -13.23 -19.66 -11.12
C LEU A 21 -14.00 -18.33 -11.00
N HIS A 22 -14.68 -18.14 -9.88
CA HIS A 22 -15.53 -16.96 -9.66
C HIS A 22 -15.16 -16.12 -8.43
N GLY A 23 -14.25 -16.62 -7.58
CA GLY A 23 -13.93 -15.90 -6.37
C GLY A 23 -12.89 -16.58 -5.49
N VAL A 24 -12.91 -16.23 -4.24
CA VAL A 24 -11.96 -16.70 -3.22
C VAL A 24 -12.68 -17.35 -2.04
N SER A 25 -12.00 -18.28 -1.37
CA SER A 25 -12.49 -18.84 -0.11
C SER A 25 -11.34 -19.12 0.86
N SER A 26 -11.66 -19.21 2.14
CA SER A 26 -10.70 -19.66 3.15
C SER A 26 -10.46 -21.16 3.02
N SER A 27 -9.23 -21.62 3.27
CA SER A 27 -8.92 -23.04 3.37
C SER A 27 -9.64 -23.73 4.53
N THR A 28 -10.09 -22.99 5.54
CA THR A 28 -10.91 -23.52 6.64
C THR A 28 -12.40 -23.64 6.31
N SER A 29 -12.83 -23.04 5.22
CA SER A 29 -14.22 -23.09 4.71
C SER A 29 -14.20 -22.97 3.18
N PRO A 30 -13.69 -23.99 2.45
CA PRO A 30 -13.62 -23.98 1.01
C PRO A 30 -15.02 -23.87 0.39
N LYS A 31 -15.12 -23.21 -0.77
CA LYS A 31 -16.37 -23.09 -1.51
C LYS A 31 -16.15 -23.49 -2.97
N PRO A 32 -17.18 -24.08 -3.63
CA PRO A 32 -17.07 -24.38 -5.04
C PRO A 32 -16.72 -23.18 -5.90
N GLN A 33 -15.94 -23.40 -6.97
CA GLN A 33 -15.57 -22.40 -7.97
C GLN A 33 -14.76 -21.21 -7.40
N THR A 34 -14.02 -21.45 -6.33
CA THR A 34 -13.12 -20.44 -5.71
C THR A 34 -11.70 -20.91 -5.67
N VAL A 35 -10.76 -19.96 -5.51
CA VAL A 35 -9.37 -20.26 -5.19
C VAL A 35 -9.12 -20.09 -3.70
N SER A 36 -8.32 -20.99 -3.15
CA SER A 36 -7.81 -20.96 -1.77
C SER A 36 -6.32 -21.28 -1.75
N PHE A 37 -5.63 -21.01 -0.65
CA PHE A 37 -4.23 -21.40 -0.52
C PHE A 37 -3.92 -22.01 0.84
N LEU A 38 -2.93 -22.92 0.87
CA LEU A 38 -2.38 -23.52 2.08
C LEU A 38 -0.97 -22.99 2.29
N ARG A 39 -0.71 -22.41 3.46
CA ARG A 39 0.65 -21.94 3.82
C ARG A 39 1.60 -23.08 4.18
N LYS A 40 1.06 -24.18 4.70
CA LYS A 40 1.79 -25.35 5.14
C LYS A 40 1.03 -26.59 4.73
N TRP A 41 1.77 -27.62 4.36
CA TRP A 41 1.20 -28.94 4.13
C TRP A 41 1.09 -29.69 5.45
N THR A 42 -0.05 -30.30 5.72
CA THR A 42 -0.35 -31.06 6.94
C THR A 42 -0.94 -32.43 6.57
N THR A 43 -1.06 -33.32 7.54
CA THR A 43 -1.68 -34.65 7.36
C THR A 43 -3.11 -34.58 6.82
N ASP A 44 -3.85 -33.51 7.12
CA ASP A 44 -5.23 -33.33 6.69
C ASP A 44 -5.36 -32.62 5.32
N SER A 45 -4.24 -32.10 4.78
CA SER A 45 -4.28 -31.31 3.54
C SER A 45 -4.77 -32.12 2.33
N ALA A 46 -4.28 -33.34 2.16
CA ALA A 46 -4.71 -34.22 1.05
C ALA A 46 -6.22 -34.51 1.11
N ARG A 47 -6.73 -34.80 2.31
CA ARG A 47 -8.16 -35.03 2.54
C ARG A 47 -8.99 -33.77 2.24
N LEU A 48 -8.49 -32.58 2.63
CA LEU A 48 -9.16 -31.32 2.34
C LEU A 48 -9.36 -31.11 0.84
N LEU A 49 -8.34 -31.41 0.03
CA LEU A 49 -8.42 -31.33 -1.43
C LEU A 49 -9.46 -32.32 -2.00
N GLU A 50 -9.45 -33.56 -1.48
CA GLU A 50 -10.36 -34.61 -1.90
C GLU A 50 -11.84 -34.30 -1.61
N GLU A 51 -12.10 -33.75 -0.43
CA GLU A 51 -13.44 -33.36 0.01
C GLU A 51 -13.97 -32.11 -0.72
N ASN A 52 -13.08 -31.34 -1.40
CA ASN A 52 -13.44 -30.09 -2.05
C ASN A 52 -12.96 -30.02 -3.52
N PRO A 53 -13.36 -30.94 -4.39
CA PRO A 53 -12.84 -31.05 -5.76
C PRO A 53 -13.18 -29.83 -6.66
N GLN A 54 -14.16 -29.02 -6.26
CA GLN A 54 -14.56 -27.81 -6.98
C GLN A 54 -13.91 -26.54 -6.46
N THR A 55 -12.93 -26.63 -5.53
CA THR A 55 -12.11 -25.52 -5.06
C THR A 55 -10.70 -25.66 -5.61
N LEU A 56 -10.16 -24.62 -6.21
CA LEU A 56 -8.74 -24.59 -6.61
C LEU A 56 -7.86 -24.30 -5.41
N PHE A 57 -6.90 -25.18 -5.13
CA PHE A 57 -5.95 -25.00 -4.05
C PHE A 57 -4.55 -24.68 -4.57
N ILE A 58 -3.95 -23.61 -4.05
CA ILE A 58 -2.54 -23.30 -4.22
C ILE A 58 -1.81 -23.82 -2.99
N VAL A 59 -0.93 -24.77 -3.18
CA VAL A 59 -0.29 -25.52 -2.08
C VAL A 59 1.23 -25.33 -2.07
N PRO A 60 1.91 -25.54 -0.92
CA PRO A 60 3.36 -25.51 -0.87
C PRO A 60 4.00 -26.75 -1.54
N PRO A 61 5.32 -26.74 -1.82
CA PRO A 61 6.00 -27.82 -2.55
C PRO A 61 5.82 -29.22 -1.94
N GLU A 62 5.66 -29.31 -0.64
CA GLU A 62 5.44 -30.58 0.07
C GLU A 62 4.11 -31.26 -0.35
N GLY A 63 3.22 -30.51 -0.95
CA GLY A 63 1.96 -31.01 -1.51
C GLY A 63 2.02 -31.44 -2.97
N ALA A 64 3.18 -31.37 -3.63
CA ALA A 64 3.31 -31.64 -5.06
C ALA A 64 2.81 -33.02 -5.49
N ASP A 65 3.12 -34.05 -4.69
CA ASP A 65 2.69 -35.44 -4.97
C ASP A 65 1.18 -35.66 -4.79
N ALA A 66 0.50 -34.75 -4.10
CA ALA A 66 -0.94 -34.79 -3.88
C ALA A 66 -1.69 -33.84 -4.81
N THR A 67 -0.99 -33.18 -5.76
CA THR A 67 -1.64 -32.30 -6.73
C THR A 67 -2.55 -33.10 -7.66
N ARG A 68 -3.73 -32.55 -7.88
CA ARG A 68 -4.79 -33.08 -8.72
C ARG A 68 -5.27 -31.97 -9.64
N GLU A 69 -6.30 -32.22 -10.41
CA GLU A 69 -6.92 -31.21 -11.29
C GLU A 69 -7.36 -29.91 -10.56
N ASN A 70 -7.52 -29.97 -9.25
CA ASN A 70 -7.94 -28.85 -8.40
C ASN A 70 -6.81 -28.30 -7.50
N ALA A 71 -5.54 -28.62 -7.78
CA ALA A 71 -4.43 -28.13 -6.96
C ALA A 71 -3.15 -27.88 -7.78
N VAL A 72 -2.41 -26.85 -7.38
CA VAL A 72 -1.10 -26.53 -7.95
C VAL A 72 -0.10 -26.25 -6.83
N ALA A 73 1.10 -26.88 -6.90
CA ALA A 73 2.16 -26.67 -5.92
C ALA A 73 3.11 -25.56 -6.39
N VAL A 74 3.41 -24.62 -5.51
CA VAL A 74 4.28 -23.47 -5.78
C VAL A 74 5.16 -23.13 -4.57
N ALA A 75 6.31 -22.51 -4.82
CA ALA A 75 7.25 -22.16 -3.74
C ALA A 75 6.65 -21.18 -2.70
N ASN A 76 5.81 -20.25 -3.13
CA ASN A 76 5.14 -19.29 -2.24
C ASN A 76 3.63 -19.23 -2.54
N PRO A 77 2.82 -20.07 -1.89
CA PRO A 77 1.38 -20.14 -2.12
C PRO A 77 0.64 -18.82 -1.86
N ARG A 78 1.09 -18.04 -0.88
CA ARG A 78 0.45 -16.76 -0.58
C ARG A 78 0.70 -15.71 -1.67
N LEU A 79 1.92 -15.65 -2.20
CA LEU A 79 2.24 -14.77 -3.32
C LEU A 79 1.46 -15.19 -4.57
N ALA A 80 1.47 -16.49 -4.90
CA ALA A 80 0.72 -17.01 -6.03
C ALA A 80 -0.77 -16.70 -5.93
N TYR A 81 -1.37 -16.88 -4.73
CA TYR A 81 -2.76 -16.48 -4.49
C TYR A 81 -2.99 -14.99 -4.75
N ALA A 82 -2.10 -14.12 -4.25
CA ALA A 82 -2.23 -12.67 -4.47
C ALA A 82 -2.17 -12.32 -5.97
N LEU A 83 -1.27 -12.95 -6.72
CA LEU A 83 -1.17 -12.78 -8.17
C LEU A 83 -2.43 -13.28 -8.89
N VAL A 84 -2.95 -14.46 -8.52
CA VAL A 84 -4.20 -14.99 -9.09
C VAL A 84 -5.38 -14.05 -8.85
N VAL A 85 -5.52 -13.53 -7.64
CA VAL A 85 -6.59 -12.57 -7.33
C VAL A 85 -6.45 -11.31 -8.18
N ARG A 86 -5.24 -10.75 -8.28
CA ARG A 86 -4.96 -9.56 -9.08
C ARG A 86 -5.26 -9.78 -10.57
N ASP A 87 -4.70 -10.84 -11.14
CA ASP A 87 -4.63 -11.01 -12.59
C ASP A 87 -5.90 -11.65 -13.18
N PHE A 88 -6.64 -12.41 -12.38
CA PHE A 88 -7.78 -13.20 -12.86
C PHE A 88 -9.12 -12.86 -12.22
N LEU A 89 -9.13 -12.29 -11.01
CA LEU A 89 -10.39 -12.08 -10.28
C LEU A 89 -10.74 -10.61 -10.04
N GLN A 90 -9.77 -9.72 -9.90
CA GLN A 90 -10.08 -8.31 -9.64
C GLN A 90 -10.48 -7.55 -10.91
N GLY A 91 -10.02 -7.98 -12.08
CA GLY A 91 -10.29 -7.32 -13.36
C GLY A 91 -9.85 -5.84 -13.39
N ASP A 92 -9.59 -5.33 -14.56
CA ASP A 92 -9.40 -3.89 -14.74
C ASP A 92 -10.76 -3.19 -14.59
N LEU A 93 -10.90 -2.38 -13.55
CA LEU A 93 -12.04 -1.49 -13.46
C LEU A 93 -11.90 -0.42 -14.57
N PRO A 94 -12.94 -0.19 -15.38
CA PRO A 94 -12.88 0.85 -16.39
C PRO A 94 -12.61 2.21 -15.73
N ALA A 95 -11.72 2.99 -16.34
CA ALA A 95 -11.46 4.36 -15.90
C ALA A 95 -12.78 5.15 -15.85
N THR A 96 -13.07 5.76 -14.72
CA THR A 96 -14.30 6.51 -14.51
C THR A 96 -14.03 7.79 -13.76
N LEU A 97 -14.45 8.93 -14.34
CA LEU A 97 -14.49 10.19 -13.64
C LEU A 97 -15.91 10.44 -13.14
N SER A 98 -16.09 10.48 -11.82
CA SER A 98 -17.40 10.75 -11.23
C SER A 98 -17.92 12.13 -11.63
N PRO A 99 -19.16 12.27 -12.09
CA PRO A 99 -19.76 13.57 -12.36
C PRO A 99 -19.99 14.41 -11.08
N MET A 100 -19.83 13.80 -9.90
CA MET A 100 -19.92 14.49 -8.61
C MET A 100 -18.56 14.88 -8.04
N ALA A 101 -17.45 14.61 -8.73
CA ALA A 101 -16.14 15.09 -8.36
C ALA A 101 -15.94 16.53 -8.88
N PHE A 102 -15.21 17.34 -8.11
CA PHE A 102 -14.68 18.59 -8.59
C PHE A 102 -13.28 18.35 -9.15
N ILE A 103 -13.09 18.61 -10.43
CA ILE A 103 -11.79 18.51 -11.10
C ILE A 103 -11.54 19.87 -11.77
N SER A 104 -10.46 20.54 -11.36
CA SER A 104 -10.08 21.83 -11.97
C SER A 104 -9.78 21.64 -13.46
N GLU A 105 -10.13 22.64 -14.26
CA GLU A 105 -9.82 22.68 -15.70
C GLU A 105 -8.30 22.67 -15.97
N SER A 106 -7.49 23.11 -15.01
CA SER A 106 -6.02 23.11 -15.11
C SER A 106 -5.37 21.85 -14.57
N ALA A 107 -6.14 20.90 -14.04
CA ALA A 107 -5.61 19.59 -13.61
C ALA A 107 -5.32 18.70 -14.83
N GLU A 108 -4.21 17.98 -14.78
CA GLU A 108 -3.76 17.08 -15.82
C GLU A 108 -3.94 15.62 -15.37
N LEU A 109 -5.01 14.97 -15.83
CA LEU A 109 -5.29 13.56 -15.55
C LEU A 109 -5.08 12.73 -16.81
N ALA A 110 -4.35 11.62 -16.70
CA ALA A 110 -4.23 10.66 -17.79
C ALA A 110 -5.59 9.96 -18.06
N ASP A 111 -5.82 9.52 -19.30
CA ASP A 111 -7.10 8.94 -19.76
C ASP A 111 -7.57 7.71 -18.97
N THR A 112 -6.64 7.01 -18.30
CA THR A 112 -6.92 5.79 -17.53
C THR A 112 -7.07 6.03 -16.02
N VAL A 113 -7.18 7.29 -15.60
CA VAL A 113 -7.40 7.66 -14.18
C VAL A 113 -8.87 7.44 -13.80
N SER A 114 -9.08 6.91 -12.60
CA SER A 114 -10.41 6.85 -11.98
C SER A 114 -10.52 7.85 -10.83
N VAL A 115 -11.64 8.57 -10.77
CA VAL A 115 -11.93 9.55 -9.70
C VAL A 115 -13.30 9.26 -9.10
N GLY A 116 -13.33 9.04 -7.80
CA GLY A 116 -14.52 8.73 -7.01
C GLY A 116 -15.43 9.93 -6.76
N HIS A 117 -16.59 9.67 -6.18
CA HIS A 117 -17.58 10.70 -5.84
C HIS A 117 -17.03 11.68 -4.81
N PHE A 118 -17.34 12.98 -4.99
CA PHE A 118 -16.97 14.06 -4.08
C PHE A 118 -15.47 14.24 -3.87
N ALA A 119 -14.63 13.63 -4.71
CA ALA A 119 -13.22 13.99 -4.75
C ALA A 119 -13.04 15.41 -5.23
N VAL A 120 -12.02 16.09 -4.71
CA VAL A 120 -11.63 17.46 -5.08
C VAL A 120 -10.21 17.45 -5.61
N ILE A 121 -10.03 17.80 -6.86
CA ILE A 121 -8.73 17.90 -7.53
C ILE A 121 -8.51 19.36 -7.90
N GLU A 122 -7.60 20.02 -7.19
CA GLU A 122 -7.33 21.45 -7.33
C GLU A 122 -6.46 21.78 -8.56
N ASP A 123 -6.20 23.06 -8.76
CA ASP A 123 -5.46 23.58 -9.91
C ASP A 123 -4.05 22.99 -10.04
N GLY A 124 -3.69 22.63 -11.27
CA GLY A 124 -2.35 22.17 -11.62
C GLY A 124 -1.94 20.82 -10.99
N VAL A 125 -2.88 20.09 -10.41
CA VAL A 125 -2.63 18.70 -9.96
C VAL A 125 -2.38 17.81 -11.17
N VAL A 126 -1.41 16.91 -11.07
CA VAL A 126 -1.09 15.93 -12.12
C VAL A 126 -1.31 14.53 -11.58
N VAL A 127 -2.02 13.67 -12.33
CA VAL A 127 -2.27 12.27 -11.97
C VAL A 127 -1.92 11.35 -13.14
N GLY A 128 -0.97 10.45 -12.92
CA GLY A 128 -0.47 9.49 -13.90
C GLY A 128 -1.46 8.35 -14.22
N PRO A 129 -1.21 7.62 -15.32
CA PRO A 129 -2.11 6.61 -15.85
C PRO A 129 -2.33 5.44 -14.87
N GLY A 130 -3.52 4.84 -14.94
CA GLY A 130 -3.91 3.70 -14.12
C GLY A 130 -4.15 4.02 -12.64
N SER A 131 -4.04 5.30 -12.25
CA SER A 131 -4.21 5.69 -10.86
C SER A 131 -5.68 5.85 -10.48
N VAL A 132 -5.97 5.56 -9.21
CA VAL A 132 -7.32 5.59 -8.64
C VAL A 132 -7.35 6.57 -7.47
N ILE A 133 -8.15 7.62 -7.61
CA ILE A 133 -8.45 8.61 -6.58
C ILE A 133 -9.84 8.30 -6.05
N ASP A 134 -9.93 7.77 -4.85
CA ASP A 134 -11.17 7.24 -4.29
C ASP A 134 -12.12 8.37 -3.82
N HIS A 135 -13.24 8.01 -3.21
CA HIS A 135 -14.27 8.97 -2.80
C HIS A 135 -13.78 9.97 -1.75
N HIS A 136 -14.22 11.23 -1.85
CA HIS A 136 -13.89 12.30 -0.88
C HIS A 136 -12.39 12.59 -0.71
N VAL A 137 -11.54 12.16 -1.62
CA VAL A 137 -10.12 12.52 -1.61
C VAL A 137 -9.96 13.99 -2.00
N VAL A 138 -9.03 14.68 -1.34
CA VAL A 138 -8.66 16.06 -1.69
C VAL A 138 -7.20 16.10 -2.12
N LEU A 139 -6.95 16.39 -3.40
CA LEU A 139 -5.62 16.68 -3.94
C LEU A 139 -5.49 18.18 -4.13
N ARG A 140 -4.58 18.81 -3.39
CA ARG A 140 -4.39 20.25 -3.42
C ARG A 140 -3.37 20.67 -4.47
N THR A 141 -3.41 21.93 -4.83
CA THR A 141 -2.45 22.56 -5.73
C THR A 141 -1.00 22.15 -5.40
N GLY A 142 -0.22 21.80 -6.43
CA GLY A 142 1.18 21.35 -6.29
C GLY A 142 1.35 19.86 -5.98
N VAL A 143 0.28 19.07 -5.97
CA VAL A 143 0.34 17.62 -5.84
C VAL A 143 0.57 16.97 -7.20
N ARG A 144 1.51 16.03 -7.26
CA ARG A 144 1.75 15.17 -8.42
C ARG A 144 1.70 13.71 -7.98
N VAL A 145 0.91 12.92 -8.67
CA VAL A 145 0.69 11.49 -8.41
C VAL A 145 1.19 10.71 -9.62
N GLY A 146 2.03 9.72 -9.40
CA GLY A 146 2.55 8.81 -10.41
C GLY A 146 1.50 7.87 -10.99
N SER A 147 1.99 6.83 -11.68
CA SER A 147 1.17 5.83 -12.38
C SER A 147 0.76 4.69 -11.43
N ASN A 148 -0.38 4.06 -11.70
CA ASN A 148 -0.86 2.88 -10.96
C ASN A 148 -0.90 3.08 -9.43
N THR A 149 -1.13 4.31 -9.00
CA THR A 149 -1.18 4.72 -7.59
C THR A 149 -2.62 4.81 -7.12
N ARG A 150 -2.89 4.31 -5.93
CA ARG A 150 -4.22 4.36 -5.32
C ARG A 150 -4.22 5.23 -4.08
N ILE A 151 -5.21 6.14 -3.97
CA ILE A 151 -5.43 6.99 -2.81
C ILE A 151 -6.83 6.72 -2.27
N GLY A 152 -6.89 6.20 -1.04
CA GLY A 152 -8.11 5.78 -0.36
C GLY A 152 -8.99 6.93 0.11
N SER A 153 -10.25 6.60 0.34
CA SER A 153 -11.32 7.57 0.63
C SER A 153 -11.01 8.48 1.83
N HIS A 154 -11.44 9.74 1.74
CA HIS A 154 -11.27 10.76 2.78
C HIS A 154 -9.81 11.18 3.06
N THR A 155 -8.87 10.80 2.23
CA THR A 155 -7.47 11.20 2.35
C THR A 155 -7.25 12.58 1.76
N SER A 156 -6.48 13.42 2.47
CA SER A 156 -6.09 14.77 2.02
C SER A 156 -4.59 14.83 1.76
N VAL A 157 -4.22 15.24 0.55
CA VAL A 157 -2.82 15.39 0.10
C VAL A 157 -2.55 16.84 -0.26
N GLY A 158 -1.43 17.38 0.21
CA GLY A 158 -1.00 18.76 -0.06
C GLY A 158 -1.56 19.79 0.93
N GLY A 159 -2.09 19.34 2.08
CA GLY A 159 -2.49 20.24 3.15
C GLY A 159 -1.31 21.07 3.66
N ARG A 160 -1.59 22.24 4.25
CA ARG A 160 -0.55 23.11 4.82
C ARG A 160 0.13 22.42 5.99
N GLY A 161 1.46 22.47 6.01
CA GLY A 161 2.24 22.02 7.16
C GLY A 161 2.02 22.89 8.40
N PHE A 162 2.40 22.35 9.56
CA PHE A 162 2.33 23.06 10.85
C PHE A 162 3.69 23.67 11.18
N GLY A 163 3.96 24.86 10.63
CA GLY A 163 5.18 25.61 10.85
C GLY A 163 4.87 27.06 11.20
N PHE A 164 5.51 27.57 12.24
CA PHE A 164 5.38 28.95 12.72
C PHE A 164 6.72 29.49 13.16
N GLU A 165 6.86 30.81 13.06
CA GLU A 165 7.96 31.58 13.64
C GLU A 165 7.34 32.69 14.49
N MET A 166 8.06 33.13 15.52
CA MET A 166 7.59 34.21 16.38
C MET A 166 8.06 35.55 15.83
N ASP A 167 7.14 36.52 15.73
CA ASP A 167 7.51 37.90 15.45
C ASP A 167 8.12 38.60 16.68
N ASP A 168 8.51 39.85 16.52
CA ASP A 168 9.13 40.65 17.59
C ASP A 168 8.25 40.87 18.81
N ASP A 169 6.92 40.74 18.62
CA ASP A 169 5.91 40.82 19.70
C ASP A 169 5.59 39.45 20.35
N GLY A 170 6.28 38.36 19.90
CA GLY A 170 6.03 37.00 20.37
C GLY A 170 4.76 36.36 19.82
N ARG A 171 4.23 36.86 18.70
CA ARG A 171 3.05 36.28 18.03
C ARG A 171 3.46 35.24 16.99
N PRO A 172 2.76 34.09 16.89
CA PRO A 172 3.10 33.07 15.92
C PRO A 172 2.68 33.51 14.50
N ILE A 173 3.64 33.65 13.61
CA ILE A 173 3.44 33.89 12.18
C ILE A 173 3.60 32.57 11.46
N ARG A 174 2.59 32.18 10.68
CA ARG A 174 2.62 30.94 9.90
C ARG A 174 3.66 30.99 8.78
N ILE A 175 4.51 29.99 8.75
CA ILE A 175 5.41 29.74 7.62
C ILE A 175 4.57 29.20 6.45
N GLY A 176 4.67 29.86 5.30
CA GLY A 176 4.02 29.40 4.06
C GLY A 176 4.62 28.07 3.59
N HIS A 177 3.76 27.10 3.28
CA HIS A 177 4.17 25.83 2.66
C HIS A 177 3.72 25.88 1.19
N MET A 178 4.67 25.77 0.28
CA MET A 178 4.46 25.92 -1.18
C MET A 178 5.20 24.84 -1.99
N GLY A 179 5.86 23.89 -1.33
CA GLY A 179 6.71 22.89 -1.98
C GLY A 179 5.93 21.74 -2.64
N GLY A 180 4.62 21.63 -2.37
CA GLY A 180 3.80 20.56 -2.93
C GLY A 180 4.09 19.16 -2.34
N VAL A 181 3.56 18.13 -3.01
CA VAL A 181 3.76 16.71 -2.70
C VAL A 181 4.04 15.94 -3.97
N LEU A 182 5.07 15.10 -3.98
CA LEU A 182 5.37 14.16 -5.05
C LEU A 182 5.13 12.74 -4.56
N ILE A 183 4.24 12.03 -5.25
CA ILE A 183 3.92 10.62 -5.01
C ILE A 183 4.36 9.85 -6.24
N GLY A 184 5.15 8.80 -6.06
CA GLY A 184 5.69 7.95 -7.12
C GLY A 184 4.66 6.98 -7.71
N ASP A 185 5.20 5.99 -8.43
CA ASP A 185 4.43 4.95 -9.10
C ASP A 185 4.10 3.79 -8.16
N HIS A 186 2.99 3.09 -8.41
CA HIS A 186 2.56 1.91 -7.65
C HIS A 186 2.43 2.12 -6.14
N VAL A 187 2.19 3.35 -5.71
CA VAL A 187 1.96 3.71 -4.30
C VAL A 187 0.53 3.36 -3.92
N GLU A 188 0.35 2.89 -2.70
CA GLU A 188 -0.99 2.77 -2.10
C GLU A 188 -1.05 3.60 -0.84
N ILE A 189 -2.06 4.45 -0.73
CA ILE A 189 -2.36 5.28 0.44
C ILE A 189 -3.77 4.95 0.88
N GLY A 190 -3.90 4.53 2.13
CA GLY A 190 -5.16 4.16 2.75
C GLY A 190 -6.12 5.34 2.91
N SER A 191 -7.20 5.07 3.61
CA SER A 191 -8.25 6.06 3.90
C SER A 191 -7.90 6.92 5.10
N HIS A 192 -8.47 8.12 5.15
CA HIS A 192 -8.32 9.06 6.27
C HIS A 192 -6.87 9.46 6.57
N CYS A 193 -5.98 9.39 5.60
CA CYS A 193 -4.61 9.88 5.73
C CYS A 193 -4.54 11.40 5.53
N ALA A 194 -3.53 12.02 6.15
CA ALA A 194 -3.21 13.42 5.92
C ALA A 194 -1.73 13.57 5.55
N ILE A 195 -1.46 14.06 4.33
CA ILE A 195 -0.11 14.26 3.83
C ILE A 195 0.09 15.74 3.58
N ALA A 196 0.94 16.36 4.39
CA ALA A 196 1.22 17.79 4.29
C ALA A 196 2.23 18.08 3.18
N GLN A 197 2.04 19.19 2.49
CA GLN A 197 3.02 19.69 1.52
C GLN A 197 4.30 20.20 2.19
N GLY A 198 5.40 20.13 1.47
CA GLY A 198 6.65 20.69 1.93
C GLY A 198 6.65 22.22 1.99
N THR A 199 7.59 22.78 2.71
CA THR A 199 7.72 24.24 2.87
C THR A 199 8.20 24.88 1.57
N ILE A 200 9.36 24.45 1.07
CA ILE A 200 9.98 24.90 -0.19
C ILE A 200 10.15 23.69 -1.10
N GLU A 201 10.90 22.68 -0.63
CA GLU A 201 11.02 21.41 -1.30
C GLU A 201 9.79 20.54 -1.01
N PRO A 202 9.36 19.67 -1.92
CA PRO A 202 8.17 18.86 -1.73
C PRO A 202 8.34 17.80 -0.64
N THR A 203 7.23 17.40 -0.02
CA THR A 203 7.12 16.10 0.64
C THR A 203 7.16 15.02 -0.44
N ARG A 204 7.92 13.94 -0.24
CA ARG A 204 8.16 12.91 -1.25
C ARG A 204 7.82 11.52 -0.74
N ILE A 205 7.03 10.79 -1.51
CA ILE A 205 6.70 9.38 -1.31
C ILE A 205 7.16 8.65 -2.57
N SER A 206 8.18 7.78 -2.43
CA SER A 206 8.79 7.07 -3.56
C SER A 206 7.91 5.91 -4.05
N ASP A 207 8.36 5.23 -5.11
CA ASP A 207 7.63 4.15 -5.75
C ASP A 207 7.39 2.96 -4.81
N HIS A 208 6.30 2.24 -5.05
CA HIS A 208 5.90 1.03 -4.34
C HIS A 208 5.68 1.18 -2.83
N VAL A 209 5.69 2.40 -2.28
CA VAL A 209 5.37 2.64 -0.86
C VAL A 209 3.93 2.25 -0.58
N LYS A 210 3.70 1.65 0.60
CA LYS A 210 2.38 1.28 1.11
C LYS A 210 2.10 2.00 2.41
N ILE A 211 1.08 2.83 2.41
CA ILE A 211 0.62 3.62 3.56
C ILE A 211 -0.79 3.13 3.89
N ASP A 212 -0.98 2.65 5.10
CA ASP A 212 -2.24 2.14 5.60
C ASP A 212 -3.16 3.28 6.07
N ASP A 213 -4.31 2.96 6.62
CA ASP A 213 -5.33 3.95 7.03
C ASP A 213 -4.87 4.84 8.20
N CYS A 214 -5.40 6.06 8.26
CA CYS A 214 -5.22 7.00 9.37
C CYS A 214 -3.76 7.43 9.62
N VAL A 215 -2.88 7.40 8.63
CA VAL A 215 -1.49 7.82 8.76
C VAL A 215 -1.37 9.33 8.56
N PHE A 216 -0.53 9.97 9.41
CA PHE A 216 -0.13 11.36 9.23
C PHE A 216 1.32 11.46 8.74
N ILE A 217 1.53 12.13 7.60
CA ILE A 217 2.85 12.48 7.07
C ILE A 217 2.97 14.00 7.04
N ALA A 218 3.87 14.52 7.86
CA ALA A 218 4.12 15.95 7.97
C ALA A 218 4.92 16.51 6.77
N HIS A 219 5.14 17.81 6.79
CA HIS A 219 5.83 18.53 5.73
C HIS A 219 7.30 18.11 5.57
N ASN A 220 7.81 18.14 4.33
CA ASN A 220 9.20 17.83 3.98
C ASN A 220 9.66 16.41 4.36
N VAL A 221 8.75 15.48 4.61
CA VAL A 221 9.09 14.08 4.84
C VAL A 221 9.53 13.45 3.51
N PHE A 222 10.53 12.59 3.57
CA PHE A 222 10.91 11.68 2.50
C PHE A 222 10.60 10.24 2.91
N VAL A 223 9.92 9.48 2.03
CA VAL A 223 9.68 8.05 2.21
C VAL A 223 10.29 7.29 1.03
N GLY A 224 11.28 6.45 1.31
CA GLY A 224 11.99 5.61 0.34
C GLY A 224 11.16 4.43 -0.16
N GLU A 225 11.57 3.92 -1.31
CA GLU A 225 10.88 2.85 -2.06
C GLU A 225 10.57 1.61 -1.22
N ASN A 226 9.49 0.90 -1.57
CA ASN A 226 9.05 -0.36 -0.95
C ASN A 226 8.79 -0.29 0.56
N SER A 227 8.74 0.90 1.16
CA SER A 227 8.50 1.06 2.59
C SER A 227 7.03 0.94 2.92
N PHE A 228 6.75 0.46 4.13
CA PHE A 228 5.42 0.29 4.69
C PHE A 228 5.24 1.21 5.89
N ILE A 229 4.18 2.00 5.90
CA ILE A 229 3.76 2.85 7.02
C ILE A 229 2.36 2.42 7.40
N ILE A 230 2.25 1.78 8.55
CA ILE A 230 1.03 1.06 8.94
C ILE A 230 0.13 1.98 9.77
N ALA A 231 -1.15 1.58 9.89
CA ALA A 231 -2.24 2.37 10.42
C ALA A 231 -1.91 3.18 11.69
N GLY A 232 -2.35 4.44 11.70
CA GLY A 232 -2.18 5.34 12.84
C GLY A 232 -0.77 5.86 13.07
N ALA A 233 0.21 5.51 12.23
CA ALA A 233 1.58 6.00 12.40
C ALA A 233 1.66 7.51 12.11
N GLU A 234 2.54 8.20 12.84
CA GLU A 234 2.82 9.63 12.72
C GLU A 234 4.29 9.86 12.34
N ILE A 235 4.50 10.48 11.18
CA ILE A 235 5.82 10.83 10.68
C ILE A 235 5.97 12.35 10.72
N SER A 236 6.70 12.85 11.70
CA SER A 236 6.87 14.28 11.92
C SER A 236 7.75 14.95 10.86
N GLY A 237 7.67 16.28 10.80
CA GLY A 237 8.24 17.10 9.74
C GLY A 237 9.74 16.87 9.49
N SER A 238 10.12 16.85 8.21
CA SER A 238 11.50 16.68 7.74
C SER A 238 12.15 15.34 8.16
N ALA A 239 11.37 14.34 8.60
CA ALA A 239 11.91 13.00 8.81
C ALA A 239 12.24 12.33 7.47
N THR A 240 13.25 11.47 7.48
CA THR A 240 13.68 10.67 6.33
C THR A 240 13.47 9.20 6.65
N ILE A 241 12.62 8.53 5.88
CA ILE A 241 12.39 7.09 5.94
C ILE A 241 13.12 6.47 4.75
N GLY A 242 14.06 5.55 5.01
CA GLY A 242 14.82 4.83 4.00
C GLY A 242 13.97 3.88 3.16
N ARG A 243 14.62 3.03 2.36
CA ARG A 243 13.98 1.99 1.55
C ARG A 243 13.70 0.75 2.37
N ASP A 244 12.67 -0.02 1.97
CA ASP A 244 12.32 -1.30 2.60
C ASP A 244 12.03 -1.21 4.11
N VAL A 245 11.74 -0.02 4.62
CA VAL A 245 11.44 0.24 6.03
C VAL A 245 10.04 -0.26 6.38
N TRP A 246 9.88 -0.71 7.60
CA TRP A 246 8.59 -1.07 8.17
C TRP A 246 8.30 -0.21 9.41
N ILE A 247 7.37 0.72 9.30
CA ILE A 247 6.83 1.49 10.43
C ILE A 247 5.54 0.79 10.87
N SER A 248 5.55 0.19 12.05
CA SER A 248 4.40 -0.57 12.58
C SER A 248 3.26 0.34 13.04
N PRO A 249 2.05 -0.23 13.32
CA PRO A 249 0.90 0.56 13.77
C PRO A 249 1.23 1.47 14.96
N GLU A 250 0.62 2.68 14.96
CA GLU A 250 0.71 3.66 16.06
C GLU A 250 2.15 4.09 16.42
N ALA A 251 3.13 3.87 15.55
CA ALA A 251 4.49 4.34 15.78
C ALA A 251 4.62 5.83 15.46
N ALA A 252 5.38 6.56 16.28
CA ALA A 252 5.66 7.97 16.07
C ALA A 252 7.16 8.21 15.82
N VAL A 253 7.48 8.97 14.77
CA VAL A 253 8.86 9.35 14.41
C VAL A 253 9.02 10.85 14.59
N ILE A 254 9.96 11.26 15.45
CA ILE A 254 10.24 12.67 15.73
C ILE A 254 10.72 13.42 14.48
N ASN A 255 10.51 14.72 14.45
CA ASN A 255 10.94 15.57 13.36
C ASN A 255 12.46 15.47 13.10
N LYS A 256 12.84 15.49 11.81
CA LYS A 256 14.23 15.40 11.32
C LYS A 256 14.96 14.09 11.61
N ALA A 257 14.32 13.09 12.23
CA ALA A 257 14.95 11.78 12.41
C ALA A 257 15.11 11.04 11.09
N SER A 258 16.18 10.27 10.98
CA SER A 258 16.44 9.36 9.86
C SER A 258 16.24 7.91 10.29
N ILE A 259 15.42 7.19 9.53
CA ILE A 259 15.21 5.75 9.69
C ILE A 259 15.93 5.07 8.53
N GLY A 260 16.97 4.30 8.84
CA GLY A 260 17.82 3.64 7.85
C GLY A 260 17.12 2.58 7.02
N ASP A 261 17.73 2.21 5.88
CA ASP A 261 17.20 1.23 4.95
C ASP A 261 16.93 -0.11 5.64
N GLY A 262 15.82 -0.75 5.33
CA GLY A 262 15.43 -2.05 5.88
C GLY A 262 15.12 -2.06 7.38
N ALA A 263 15.12 -0.94 8.08
CA ALA A 263 14.80 -0.88 9.50
C ALA A 263 13.34 -1.25 9.79
N LEU A 264 13.08 -1.65 11.04
CA LEU A 264 11.74 -1.93 11.54
C LEU A 264 11.49 -1.14 12.83
N VAL A 265 10.48 -0.31 12.80
CA VAL A 265 9.96 0.40 13.98
C VAL A 265 8.76 -0.38 14.51
N GLY A 266 8.86 -0.88 15.74
CA GLY A 266 7.86 -1.73 16.38
C GLY A 266 6.56 -0.97 16.69
N ILE A 267 5.49 -1.74 16.95
CA ILE A 267 4.15 -1.20 17.27
C ILE A 267 4.21 -0.23 18.46
N GLY A 268 3.57 0.93 18.31
CA GLY A 268 3.50 1.96 19.34
C GLY A 268 4.85 2.55 19.77
N ALA A 269 5.92 2.33 19.00
CA ALA A 269 7.24 2.86 19.34
C ALA A 269 7.34 4.37 19.11
N VAL A 270 8.02 5.08 20.01
CA VAL A 270 8.30 6.51 19.86
C VAL A 270 9.78 6.72 19.56
N VAL A 271 10.08 6.97 18.31
CA VAL A 271 11.45 7.18 17.81
C VAL A 271 11.84 8.64 18.02
N ILE A 272 12.85 8.87 18.85
CA ILE A 272 13.36 10.20 19.20
C ILE A 272 14.83 10.42 18.75
N LYS A 273 15.40 9.49 18.01
CA LYS A 273 16.78 9.51 17.47
C LYS A 273 16.79 8.76 16.15
N ASP A 274 17.86 8.97 15.39
CA ASP A 274 18.10 8.20 14.17
C ASP A 274 18.17 6.69 14.46
N VAL A 275 17.71 5.91 13.48
CA VAL A 275 17.73 4.43 13.50
C VAL A 275 18.62 3.96 12.36
N GLU A 276 19.62 3.14 12.68
CA GLU A 276 20.55 2.59 11.70
C GLU A 276 19.86 1.59 10.75
N ASP A 277 20.52 1.34 9.61
CA ASP A 277 20.04 0.38 8.62
C ASP A 277 19.78 -1.00 9.25
N HIS A 278 18.75 -1.67 8.76
CA HIS A 278 18.35 -3.02 9.19
C HIS A 278 18.13 -3.20 10.69
N THR A 279 18.04 -2.13 11.45
CA THR A 279 17.82 -2.19 12.90
C THR A 279 16.35 -2.32 13.25
N ILE A 280 16.05 -3.18 14.21
CA ILE A 280 14.72 -3.30 14.82
C ILE A 280 14.71 -2.48 16.10
N VAL A 281 13.81 -1.47 16.18
CA VAL A 281 13.61 -0.65 17.38
C VAL A 281 12.20 -0.80 17.92
N ALA A 282 12.03 -0.75 19.24
CA ALA A 282 10.72 -0.77 19.89
C ALA A 282 10.71 -0.03 21.22
N GLY A 283 9.53 0.30 21.72
CA GLY A 283 9.30 0.91 23.02
C GLY A 283 9.20 2.44 23.02
N VAL A 284 9.00 3.01 24.21
CA VAL A 284 8.87 4.45 24.47
C VAL A 284 9.85 4.88 25.56
N PRO A 285 10.95 5.60 25.22
CA PRO A 285 11.44 5.86 23.86
C PRO A 285 11.93 4.59 23.17
N ALA A 286 11.92 4.57 21.84
CA ALA A 286 12.36 3.43 21.05
C ALA A 286 13.85 3.15 21.25
N LYS A 287 14.18 1.87 21.40
CA LYS A 287 15.56 1.36 21.55
C LYS A 287 15.80 0.19 20.61
N PRO A 288 17.04 -0.02 20.13
CA PRO A 288 17.39 -1.22 19.38
C PRO A 288 17.12 -2.50 20.19
N ILE A 289 16.44 -3.45 19.56
CA ILE A 289 16.12 -4.77 20.12
C ILE A 289 16.57 -5.93 19.23
N GLY A 290 17.09 -5.65 18.05
CA GLY A 290 17.57 -6.66 17.12
C GLY A 290 17.91 -6.08 15.74
N HIS A 291 18.20 -7.00 14.82
CA HIS A 291 18.46 -6.67 13.42
C HIS A 291 17.57 -7.48 12.50
N ARG A 292 17.22 -6.88 11.38
CA ARG A 292 16.42 -7.48 10.30
C ARG A 292 17.36 -7.91 9.17
N PRO A 293 17.29 -9.16 8.67
CA PRO A 293 18.08 -9.54 7.51
C PRO A 293 17.67 -8.69 6.30
N PRO A 294 18.59 -8.40 5.37
CA PRO A 294 18.26 -7.81 4.08
C PRO A 294 17.17 -8.65 3.36
N ARG A 295 16.29 -7.98 2.63
CA ARG A 295 15.28 -8.64 1.79
C ARG A 295 15.87 -9.19 0.51
#